data_d4247b600084152d4e5594d41a37e039
#
_entry.id   d4247b600084152d4e5594d41a37e039
#
_cell.length_a   1.000
_cell.length_b   1.000
_cell.length_c   1.000
_cell.angle_alpha   90.00
_cell.angle_beta   90.00
_cell.angle_gamma   90.00
#
_symmetry.space_group_name_H-M   'P 1'
#
loop_
_entity.id
_entity.type
_entity.pdbx_description
1 polymer ?
#
loop_
_entity_poly.entity_id
_entity_poly.type
_entity_poly.pdbx_seq_one_letter_code
_entity_poly.pdbx_strand_id
1 'polypeptide(L)'
;MSKNSTNQDGIRPKDWKEFLVNASERLVGKTEINRQIKSGDFLTACELIKKELGRDDFNTLIKVEFLNPRFTPADIHQHIYNLDSRIFITPNFDKIYDTYANTTSQGSIIIKKFTDEDIVDCIRRPEPLIIKIHGTVDNTDNLIFTRKDYSAARTKYRNFYSIIEALSLTHTFIFIGCGTNDPDIRLLLEDFTFKFPLSKKHHIIMPKNALNIKVKEIVKETMSLNILEYDSSNDHQLLTNSLAALVTLVENKRQDIANTQSW
;
A
#
# COMPACT_ATOMS: atom_id res chain seq x y z
N MET A 1 3.40 -5.54 5.05
CA MET A 1 4.51 -5.92 4.14
C MET A 1 5.84 -5.33 4.61
N SER A 2 6.06 -4.04 4.50
CA SER A 2 7.38 -3.44 4.84
C SER A 2 7.87 -3.75 6.26
N LYS A 3 6.97 -3.94 7.23
CA LYS A 3 7.35 -4.31 8.61
C LYS A 3 8.07 -5.66 8.75
N ASN A 4 7.92 -6.58 7.80
CA ASN A 4 8.64 -7.86 7.80
C ASN A 4 10.07 -7.72 7.28
N SER A 5 10.43 -6.56 6.73
CA SER A 5 11.77 -6.25 6.26
C SER A 5 12.66 -5.77 7.38
N THR A 6 13.96 -6.00 7.26
CA THR A 6 14.97 -5.51 8.20
C THR A 6 16.15 -4.90 7.43
N ASN A 7 16.91 -4.04 8.09
CA ASN A 7 18.22 -3.60 7.61
C ASN A 7 19.33 -4.54 8.13
N GLN A 8 20.58 -4.21 7.85
CA GLN A 8 21.74 -4.98 8.31
C GLN A 8 21.88 -5.06 9.84
N ASP A 9 21.32 -4.11 10.56
CA ASP A 9 21.32 -4.05 12.02
C ASP A 9 20.12 -4.78 12.65
N GLY A 10 19.27 -5.43 11.84
CA GLY A 10 18.05 -6.10 12.29
C GLY A 10 16.89 -5.14 12.62
N ILE A 11 17.02 -3.85 12.29
CA ILE A 11 15.96 -2.85 12.53
C ILE A 11 14.93 -2.96 11.42
N ARG A 12 13.64 -2.93 11.78
CA ARG A 12 12.52 -2.93 10.83
C ARG A 12 12.04 -1.52 10.49
N PRO A 13 11.38 -1.31 9.34
CA PRO A 13 10.71 -0.06 9.04
C PRO A 13 9.66 0.28 10.09
N LYS A 14 9.59 1.55 10.45
CA LYS A 14 8.53 2.07 11.32
C LYS A 14 7.19 2.05 10.59
N ASP A 15 6.12 1.76 11.33
CA ASP A 15 4.79 2.07 10.82
C ASP A 15 4.49 3.57 10.94
N TRP A 16 3.33 3.99 10.41
CA TRP A 16 2.97 5.39 10.41
C TRP A 16 2.90 5.99 11.82
N LYS A 17 2.29 5.29 12.76
CA LYS A 17 2.19 5.75 14.14
C LYS A 17 3.56 5.87 14.80
N GLU A 18 4.40 4.85 14.65
CA GLU A 18 5.77 4.83 15.17
C GLU A 18 6.61 5.98 14.60
N PHE A 19 6.48 6.23 13.30
CA PHE A 19 7.14 7.36 12.64
C PHE A 19 6.69 8.70 13.24
N LEU A 20 5.38 8.92 13.38
CA LEU A 20 4.85 10.18 13.90
C LEU A 20 5.24 10.42 15.37
N VAL A 21 5.25 9.36 16.20
CA VAL A 21 5.73 9.45 17.58
C VAL A 21 7.20 9.86 17.60
N ASN A 22 8.05 9.17 16.86
CA ASN A 22 9.49 9.48 16.77
C ASN A 22 9.73 10.90 16.23
N ALA A 23 9.01 11.32 15.20
CA ALA A 23 9.10 12.66 14.64
C ALA A 23 8.69 13.74 15.64
N SER A 24 7.64 13.50 16.44
CA SER A 24 7.15 14.44 17.45
C SER A 24 8.15 14.66 18.60
N GLU A 25 8.98 13.67 18.92
CA GLU A 25 9.99 13.76 19.97
C GLU A 25 11.07 14.82 19.68
N ARG A 26 11.27 15.16 18.42
CA ARG A 26 12.22 16.18 17.95
C ARG A 26 11.69 17.61 18.10
N LEU A 27 10.41 17.78 18.47
CA LEU A 27 9.72 19.06 18.49
C LEU A 27 9.47 19.59 19.89
N VAL A 28 9.50 20.92 20.04
CA VAL A 28 9.05 21.63 21.22
C VAL A 28 7.55 21.90 21.08
N GLY A 29 6.76 21.72 22.15
CA GLY A 29 5.31 22.02 22.08
C GLY A 29 4.44 20.94 21.44
N LYS A 30 4.84 19.70 21.50
CA LYS A 30 4.23 18.50 20.85
C LYS A 30 2.85 18.06 21.39
N THR A 31 2.22 18.83 22.30
CA THR A 31 0.97 18.42 22.98
C THR A 31 -0.16 18.15 21.98
N GLU A 32 -0.36 19.06 21.02
CA GLU A 32 -1.41 18.90 20.01
C GLU A 32 -1.12 17.75 19.06
N ILE A 33 0.13 17.62 18.60
CA ILE A 33 0.57 16.51 17.75
C ILE A 33 0.29 15.17 18.42
N ASN A 34 0.67 15.02 19.69
CA ASN A 34 0.42 13.81 20.47
C ASN A 34 -1.09 13.54 20.68
N ARG A 35 -1.92 14.60 20.80
CA ARG A 35 -3.36 14.45 20.85
C ARG A 35 -3.91 13.86 19.55
N GLN A 36 -3.47 14.35 18.40
CA GLN A 36 -3.87 13.84 17.10
C GLN A 36 -3.40 12.39 16.87
N ILE A 37 -2.16 12.06 17.28
CA ILE A 37 -1.66 10.67 17.21
C ILE A 37 -2.52 9.74 18.06
N LYS A 38 -2.88 10.15 19.29
CA LYS A 38 -3.73 9.35 20.19
C LYS A 38 -5.15 9.16 19.68
N SER A 39 -5.72 10.15 19.02
CA SER A 39 -7.05 10.04 18.39
C SER A 39 -7.06 9.25 17.09
N GLY A 40 -5.87 8.92 16.51
CA GLY A 40 -5.74 8.23 15.24
C GLY A 40 -5.81 9.15 14.01
N ASP A 41 -5.85 10.48 14.20
CA ASP A 41 -5.79 11.43 13.08
C ASP A 41 -4.33 11.68 12.65
N PHE A 42 -3.76 10.64 12.02
CA PHE A 42 -2.36 10.64 11.59
C PHE A 42 -2.07 11.67 10.51
N LEU A 43 -3.04 11.97 9.64
CA LEU A 43 -2.88 12.98 8.59
C LEU A 43 -2.69 14.38 9.17
N THR A 44 -3.50 14.75 10.17
CA THR A 44 -3.36 16.03 10.85
C THR A 44 -2.09 16.09 11.68
N ALA A 45 -1.74 15.00 12.38
CA ALA A 45 -0.48 14.93 13.12
C ALA A 45 0.73 15.14 12.19
N CYS A 46 0.74 14.49 11.04
CA CYS A 46 1.79 14.64 10.03
C CYS A 46 1.88 16.08 9.47
N GLU A 47 0.73 16.69 9.18
CA GLU A 47 0.66 18.08 8.72
C GLU A 47 1.26 19.05 9.76
N LEU A 48 0.95 18.86 11.05
CA LEU A 48 1.51 19.67 12.15
C LEU A 48 3.03 19.49 12.25
N ILE A 49 3.52 18.24 12.22
CA ILE A 49 4.95 17.95 12.24
C ILE A 49 5.68 18.61 11.06
N LYS A 50 5.12 18.51 9.84
CA LYS A 50 5.71 19.12 8.63
C LYS A 50 5.75 20.66 8.75
N LYS A 51 4.73 21.28 9.36
CA LYS A 51 4.72 22.75 9.60
C LYS A 51 5.74 23.20 10.62
N GLU A 52 5.93 22.43 11.69
CA GLU A 52 6.89 22.76 12.76
C GLU A 52 8.35 22.55 12.30
N LEU A 53 8.63 21.46 11.57
CA LEU A 53 9.97 21.18 11.05
C LEU A 53 10.35 22.07 9.85
N GLY A 54 9.36 22.47 9.07
CA GLY A 54 9.59 22.99 7.74
C GLY A 54 9.81 21.88 6.69
N ARG A 55 9.77 22.26 5.41
CA ARG A 55 9.80 21.32 4.29
C ARG A 55 11.09 20.49 4.22
N ASP A 56 12.23 21.15 4.34
CA ASP A 56 13.53 20.50 4.10
C ASP A 56 13.90 19.52 5.20
N ASP A 57 13.66 19.90 6.46
CA ASP A 57 13.92 19.02 7.62
C ASP A 57 12.94 17.85 7.63
N PHE A 58 11.66 18.07 7.26
CA PHE A 58 10.69 16.99 7.13
C PHE A 58 11.08 16.00 6.00
N ASN A 59 11.51 16.50 4.85
CA ASN A 59 11.99 15.66 3.76
C ASN A 59 13.25 14.87 4.14
N THR A 60 14.16 15.50 4.87
CA THR A 60 15.35 14.85 5.41
C THR A 60 14.98 13.75 6.41
N LEU A 61 14.02 14.01 7.30
CA LEU A 61 13.52 13.03 8.24
C LEU A 61 12.94 11.80 7.53
N ILE A 62 12.13 11.99 6.49
CA ILE A 62 11.57 10.87 5.69
C ILE A 62 12.69 10.03 5.07
N LYS A 63 13.72 10.65 4.50
CA LYS A 63 14.85 9.93 3.91
C LYS A 63 15.64 9.14 4.97
N VAL A 64 15.88 9.74 6.13
CA VAL A 64 16.57 9.09 7.26
C VAL A 64 15.80 7.86 7.73
N GLU A 65 14.47 7.91 7.78
CA GLU A 65 13.66 6.83 8.32
C GLU A 65 13.34 5.73 7.32
N PHE A 66 13.20 6.04 6.01
CA PHE A 66 12.67 5.10 5.03
C PHE A 66 13.61 4.80 3.84
N LEU A 67 14.63 5.62 3.58
CA LEU A 67 15.59 5.40 2.50
C LEU A 67 16.96 4.95 3.02
N ASN A 68 17.52 5.72 3.95
CA ASN A 68 18.90 5.51 4.42
C ASN A 68 19.13 4.17 5.11
N PRO A 69 18.16 3.57 5.85
CA PRO A 69 18.37 2.30 6.50
C PRO A 69 18.56 1.13 5.53
N ARG A 70 18.21 1.27 4.24
CA ARG A 70 18.41 0.25 3.21
C ARG A 70 17.80 -1.09 3.59
N PHE A 71 16.51 -1.09 3.91
CA PHE A 71 15.78 -2.30 4.29
C PHE A 71 15.81 -3.34 3.16
N THR A 72 16.03 -4.60 3.54
CA THR A 72 16.01 -5.74 2.63
C THR A 72 14.62 -6.35 2.54
N PRO A 73 14.20 -6.82 1.36
CA PRO A 73 12.93 -7.52 1.21
C PRO A 73 12.89 -8.80 2.05
N ALA A 74 11.72 -9.13 2.61
CA ALA A 74 11.45 -10.39 3.30
C ALA A 74 10.68 -11.36 2.39
N ASP A 75 10.52 -12.63 2.83
CA ASP A 75 9.87 -13.70 2.06
C ASP A 75 8.46 -13.32 1.55
N ILE A 76 7.72 -12.53 2.33
CA ILE A 76 6.40 -12.06 1.91
C ILE A 76 6.44 -11.28 0.60
N HIS A 77 7.51 -10.52 0.33
CA HIS A 77 7.67 -9.78 -0.92
C HIS A 77 7.89 -10.72 -2.10
N GLN A 78 8.67 -11.80 -1.90
CA GLN A 78 8.86 -12.86 -2.86
C GLN A 78 7.54 -13.55 -3.20
N HIS A 79 6.76 -13.94 -2.19
CA HIS A 79 5.48 -14.60 -2.42
C HIS A 79 4.48 -13.71 -3.15
N ILE A 80 4.41 -12.42 -2.81
CA ILE A 80 3.56 -11.46 -3.51
C ILE A 80 4.00 -11.30 -4.98
N TYR A 81 5.30 -11.21 -5.25
CA TYR A 81 5.82 -11.16 -6.61
C TYR A 81 5.47 -12.44 -7.39
N ASN A 82 5.63 -13.60 -6.78
CA ASN A 82 5.37 -14.91 -7.38
C ASN A 82 3.87 -15.21 -7.60
N LEU A 83 2.94 -14.43 -7.01
CA LEU A 83 1.53 -14.49 -7.43
C LEU A 83 1.36 -14.07 -8.88
N ASP A 84 2.38 -13.46 -9.46
CA ASP A 84 2.47 -13.07 -10.86
C ASP A 84 1.26 -12.27 -11.33
N SER A 85 0.81 -11.34 -10.49
CA SER A 85 -0.19 -10.36 -10.88
C SER A 85 0.45 -9.33 -11.80
N ARG A 86 -0.21 -9.02 -12.91
CA ARG A 86 0.33 -8.04 -13.86
C ARG A 86 0.39 -6.61 -13.30
N ILE A 87 -0.56 -6.24 -12.44
CA ILE A 87 -0.62 -4.88 -11.87
C ILE A 87 -0.55 -4.97 -10.35
N PHE A 88 0.41 -4.26 -9.79
CA PHE A 88 0.58 -4.05 -8.35
C PHE A 88 0.35 -2.58 -8.02
N ILE A 89 -0.53 -2.31 -7.06
CA ILE A 89 -0.81 -0.95 -6.61
C ILE A 89 -0.37 -0.85 -5.16
N THR A 90 0.45 0.14 -4.83
CA THR A 90 0.95 0.30 -3.46
C THR A 90 0.90 1.76 -2.98
N PRO A 91 0.38 2.01 -1.76
CA PRO A 91 0.52 3.29 -1.10
C PRO A 91 1.92 3.49 -0.49
N ASN A 92 2.74 2.43 -0.41
CA ASN A 92 4.07 2.53 0.18
C ASN A 92 5.00 3.34 -0.71
N PHE A 93 5.61 4.35 -0.14
CA PHE A 93 6.60 5.18 -0.82
C PHE A 93 8.04 4.69 -0.62
N ASP A 94 8.28 3.69 0.27
CA ASP A 94 9.59 3.01 0.37
C ASP A 94 9.93 2.25 -0.92
N LYS A 95 11.16 1.74 -1.02
CA LYS A 95 11.68 1.05 -2.21
C LYS A 95 11.84 -0.45 -2.01
N ILE A 96 11.33 -1.01 -0.93
CA ILE A 96 11.61 -2.41 -0.57
C ILE A 96 11.08 -3.36 -1.64
N TYR A 97 9.79 -3.25 -1.96
CA TYR A 97 9.18 -4.09 -2.98
C TYR A 97 9.66 -3.75 -4.39
N ASP A 98 9.82 -2.47 -4.69
CA ASP A 98 10.31 -1.99 -5.98
C ASP A 98 11.69 -2.58 -6.31
N THR A 99 12.62 -2.54 -5.33
CA THR A 99 13.97 -3.07 -5.50
C THR A 99 13.95 -4.58 -5.72
N TYR A 100 13.16 -5.31 -4.92
CA TYR A 100 13.01 -6.75 -5.09
C TYR A 100 12.49 -7.10 -6.48
N ALA A 101 11.37 -6.51 -6.88
CA ALA A 101 10.70 -6.79 -8.13
C ALA A 101 11.58 -6.41 -9.34
N ASN A 102 12.26 -5.26 -9.28
CA ASN A 102 13.16 -4.84 -10.36
C ASN A 102 14.38 -5.75 -10.51
N THR A 103 14.96 -6.20 -9.41
CA THR A 103 16.11 -7.12 -9.43
C THR A 103 15.68 -8.49 -9.95
N THR A 104 14.55 -9.02 -9.46
CA THR A 104 14.05 -10.36 -9.83
C THR A 104 13.60 -10.40 -11.30
N SER A 105 12.99 -9.33 -11.79
CA SER A 105 12.57 -9.20 -13.20
C SER A 105 13.69 -8.80 -14.15
N GLN A 106 14.93 -8.64 -13.65
CA GLN A 106 16.07 -8.14 -14.44
C GLN A 106 15.79 -6.80 -15.14
N GLY A 107 15.02 -5.94 -14.47
CA GLY A 107 14.65 -4.62 -14.97
C GLY A 107 13.47 -4.57 -15.94
N SER A 108 12.78 -5.69 -16.18
CA SER A 108 11.64 -5.71 -17.11
C SER A 108 10.34 -5.18 -16.50
N ILE A 109 10.24 -5.06 -15.17
CA ILE A 109 9.06 -4.50 -14.51
C ILE A 109 8.99 -2.98 -14.67
N ILE A 110 7.81 -2.47 -14.98
CA ILE A 110 7.57 -1.04 -15.10
C ILE A 110 7.15 -0.48 -13.75
N ILE A 111 7.76 0.61 -13.28
CA ILE A 111 7.40 1.28 -12.03
C ILE A 111 6.92 2.69 -12.35
N LYS A 112 5.67 3.01 -11.99
CA LYS A 112 5.03 4.31 -12.24
C LYS A 112 4.53 4.92 -10.94
N LYS A 113 4.50 6.25 -10.92
CA LYS A 113 3.99 7.06 -9.81
C LYS A 113 2.72 7.78 -10.26
N PHE A 114 1.93 8.24 -9.31
CA PHE A 114 0.71 9.02 -9.59
C PHE A 114 0.94 10.30 -10.42
N THR A 115 2.19 10.74 -10.53
CA THR A 115 2.60 11.93 -11.33
C THR A 115 2.95 11.60 -12.78
N ASP A 116 3.08 10.33 -13.14
CA ASP A 116 3.55 9.92 -14.46
C ASP A 116 2.38 9.88 -15.45
N GLU A 117 2.50 10.59 -16.56
CA GLU A 117 1.41 10.81 -17.51
C GLU A 117 1.14 9.59 -18.42
N ASP A 118 2.14 8.72 -18.58
CA ASP A 118 2.09 7.54 -19.46
C ASP A 118 1.57 6.25 -18.79
N ILE A 119 0.97 6.35 -17.60
CA ILE A 119 0.41 5.19 -16.87
C ILE A 119 -0.60 4.41 -17.72
N VAL A 120 -1.46 5.10 -18.47
CA VAL A 120 -2.47 4.45 -19.32
C VAL A 120 -1.84 3.54 -20.36
N ASP A 121 -0.76 3.99 -20.99
CA ASP A 121 -0.03 3.19 -21.97
C ASP A 121 0.65 1.99 -21.32
N CYS A 122 1.20 2.16 -20.11
CA CYS A 122 1.79 1.06 -19.34
C CYS A 122 0.76 0.00 -18.91
N ILE A 123 -0.47 0.41 -18.56
CA ILE A 123 -1.56 -0.52 -18.23
C ILE A 123 -1.96 -1.40 -19.41
N ARG A 124 -1.84 -0.90 -20.63
CA ARG A 124 -2.17 -1.65 -21.87
C ARG A 124 -1.08 -2.64 -22.30
N ARG A 125 0.13 -2.50 -21.79
CA ARG A 125 1.27 -3.36 -22.11
C ARG A 125 1.19 -4.70 -21.35
N PRO A 126 1.82 -5.76 -21.84
CA PRO A 126 1.85 -7.06 -21.16
C PRO A 126 2.79 -7.10 -19.95
N GLU A 127 3.77 -6.18 -19.88
CA GLU A 127 4.79 -6.17 -18.83
C GLU A 127 4.17 -5.94 -17.45
N PRO A 128 4.72 -6.55 -16.39
CA PRO A 128 4.32 -6.28 -15.03
C PRO A 128 4.51 -4.81 -14.66
N LEU A 129 3.53 -4.24 -13.94
CA LEU A 129 3.47 -2.82 -13.60
C LEU A 129 3.28 -2.63 -12.10
N ILE A 130 4.14 -1.81 -11.49
CA ILE A 130 3.95 -1.30 -10.13
C ILE A 130 3.47 0.15 -10.21
N ILE A 131 2.34 0.46 -9.55
CA ILE A 131 1.79 1.80 -9.45
C ILE A 131 1.93 2.29 -8.00
N LYS A 132 2.74 3.33 -7.78
CA LYS A 132 2.97 3.96 -6.48
C LYS A 132 2.02 5.15 -6.31
N ILE A 133 0.91 4.91 -5.62
CA ILE A 133 -0.17 5.90 -5.51
C ILE A 133 0.17 7.09 -4.61
N HIS A 134 1.14 6.95 -3.71
CA HIS A 134 1.61 8.05 -2.84
C HIS A 134 3.03 8.53 -3.16
N GLY A 135 3.56 8.17 -4.33
CA GLY A 135 4.90 8.55 -4.77
C GLY A 135 6.02 7.66 -4.24
N THR A 136 7.25 8.16 -4.27
CA THR A 136 8.44 7.41 -3.85
C THR A 136 9.38 8.28 -3.01
N VAL A 137 10.06 7.67 -2.06
CA VAL A 137 11.01 8.34 -1.16
C VAL A 137 12.21 8.98 -1.89
N ASP A 138 12.47 8.62 -3.15
CA ASP A 138 13.47 9.29 -3.97
C ASP A 138 13.09 10.75 -4.31
N ASN A 139 11.79 11.04 -4.34
CA ASN A 139 11.25 12.37 -4.60
C ASN A 139 10.28 12.77 -3.48
N THR A 140 10.84 13.16 -2.35
CA THR A 140 10.08 13.54 -1.15
C THR A 140 9.18 14.75 -1.34
N ASP A 141 9.45 15.60 -2.32
CA ASP A 141 8.62 16.78 -2.62
C ASP A 141 7.25 16.41 -3.21
N ASN A 142 7.16 15.25 -3.84
CA ASN A 142 5.94 14.73 -4.47
C ASN A 142 5.36 13.53 -3.71
N LEU A 143 5.57 13.44 -2.39
CA LEU A 143 4.90 12.43 -1.56
C LEU A 143 3.50 12.89 -1.16
N ILE A 144 2.56 11.96 -1.18
CA ILE A 144 1.24 12.13 -0.57
C ILE A 144 1.33 11.57 0.85
N PHE A 145 1.49 12.47 1.83
CA PHE A 145 1.77 12.06 3.20
C PHE A 145 1.00 12.87 4.26
N THR A 146 0.70 14.14 3.99
CA THR A 146 -0.06 15.01 4.89
C THR A 146 -1.50 15.19 4.40
N ARG A 147 -2.38 15.71 5.28
CA ARG A 147 -3.76 16.03 4.93
C ARG A 147 -3.85 16.94 3.71
N LYS A 148 -2.98 17.95 3.64
CA LYS A 148 -2.89 18.86 2.49
C LYS A 148 -2.46 18.13 1.21
N ASP A 149 -1.49 17.23 1.32
CA ASP A 149 -0.98 16.47 0.16
C ASP A 149 -2.11 15.60 -0.46
N TYR A 150 -2.88 14.88 0.37
CA TYR A 150 -4.04 14.09 -0.09
C TYR A 150 -5.09 14.95 -0.80
N SER A 151 -5.46 16.10 -0.20
CA SER A 151 -6.45 17.00 -0.81
C SER A 151 -5.96 17.61 -2.12
N ALA A 152 -4.70 18.04 -2.16
CA ALA A 152 -4.09 18.60 -3.36
C ALA A 152 -3.96 17.56 -4.48
N ALA A 153 -3.55 16.33 -4.16
CA ALA A 153 -3.39 15.26 -5.12
C ALA A 153 -4.71 14.89 -5.80
N ARG A 154 -5.80 14.72 -5.05
CA ARG A 154 -7.13 14.43 -5.59
C ARG A 154 -7.61 15.49 -6.60
N THR A 155 -7.27 16.73 -6.37
CA THR A 155 -7.65 17.83 -7.28
C THR A 155 -6.73 17.87 -8.51
N LYS A 156 -5.42 17.85 -8.28
CA LYS A 156 -4.41 18.04 -9.32
C LYS A 156 -4.28 16.82 -10.24
N TYR A 157 -4.38 15.61 -9.68
CA TYR A 157 -4.18 14.36 -10.41
C TYR A 157 -5.47 13.55 -10.58
N ARG A 158 -6.58 14.24 -10.83
CA ARG A 158 -7.91 13.62 -11.00
C ARG A 158 -7.90 12.49 -12.03
N ASN A 159 -7.20 12.66 -13.13
CA ASN A 159 -7.10 11.63 -14.18
C ASN A 159 -6.44 10.34 -13.66
N PHE A 160 -5.43 10.46 -12.81
CA PHE A 160 -4.82 9.31 -12.16
C PHE A 160 -5.82 8.55 -11.27
N TYR A 161 -6.59 9.25 -10.43
CA TYR A 161 -7.62 8.63 -9.60
C TYR A 161 -8.71 7.96 -10.44
N SER A 162 -9.09 8.54 -11.58
CA SER A 162 -10.02 7.90 -12.53
C SER A 162 -9.45 6.61 -13.15
N ILE A 163 -8.14 6.52 -13.34
CA ILE A 163 -7.49 5.28 -13.78
C ILE A 163 -7.62 4.19 -12.70
N ILE A 164 -7.35 4.53 -11.43
CA ILE A 164 -7.50 3.56 -10.33
C ILE A 164 -8.96 3.11 -10.18
N GLU A 165 -9.91 4.02 -10.33
CA GLU A 165 -11.35 3.70 -10.38
C GLU A 165 -11.68 2.73 -11.53
N ALA A 166 -11.19 2.98 -12.74
CA ALA A 166 -11.38 2.09 -13.90
C ALA A 166 -10.77 0.70 -13.67
N LEU A 167 -9.61 0.60 -13.03
CA LEU A 167 -9.02 -0.67 -12.66
C LEU A 167 -9.88 -1.43 -11.65
N SER A 168 -10.53 -0.76 -10.71
CA SER A 168 -11.44 -1.41 -9.76
C SER A 168 -12.70 -1.99 -10.43
N LEU A 169 -13.12 -1.43 -11.56
CA LEU A 169 -14.25 -1.92 -12.36
C LEU A 169 -13.91 -3.18 -13.16
N THR A 170 -12.67 -3.28 -13.62
CA THR A 170 -12.24 -4.31 -14.59
C THR A 170 -11.45 -5.45 -13.94
N HIS A 171 -11.00 -5.28 -12.70
CA HIS A 171 -10.17 -6.24 -11.98
C HIS A 171 -10.71 -6.52 -10.57
N THR A 172 -10.49 -7.72 -10.08
CA THR A 172 -10.71 -8.04 -8.66
C THR A 172 -9.43 -7.72 -7.88
N PHE A 173 -9.53 -6.80 -6.93
CA PHE A 173 -8.39 -6.44 -6.07
C PHE A 173 -8.26 -7.39 -4.90
N ILE A 174 -7.00 -7.70 -4.55
CA ILE A 174 -6.63 -8.38 -3.31
C ILE A 174 -5.75 -7.41 -2.51
N PHE A 175 -6.29 -6.91 -1.40
CA PHE A 175 -5.58 -6.02 -0.49
C PHE A 175 -4.77 -6.83 0.52
N ILE A 176 -3.44 -6.67 0.52
CA ILE A 176 -2.50 -7.42 1.37
C ILE A 176 -1.66 -6.44 2.18
N GLY A 177 -1.65 -6.59 3.51
CA GLY A 177 -0.82 -5.78 4.42
C GLY A 177 -1.21 -4.29 4.49
N CYS A 178 -2.40 -3.95 4.04
CA CYS A 178 -3.00 -2.63 4.19
C CYS A 178 -4.31 -2.75 4.99
N GLY A 179 -4.63 -1.70 5.73
CA GLY A 179 -5.92 -1.56 6.39
C GLY A 179 -6.92 -0.77 5.54
N THR A 180 -8.15 -0.68 6.02
CA THR A 180 -9.20 0.14 5.41
C THR A 180 -9.12 1.63 5.80
N ASN A 181 -8.01 2.04 6.43
CA ASN A 181 -7.86 3.38 6.98
C ASN A 181 -7.17 4.37 6.03
N ASP A 182 -6.63 3.89 4.89
CA ASP A 182 -6.10 4.81 3.88
C ASP A 182 -7.25 5.60 3.24
N PRO A 183 -7.23 6.94 3.27
CA PRO A 183 -8.35 7.76 2.82
C PRO A 183 -8.67 7.62 1.33
N ASP A 184 -7.66 7.39 0.48
CA ASP A 184 -7.88 7.26 -0.95
C ASP A 184 -8.45 5.89 -1.30
N ILE A 185 -7.93 4.82 -0.67
CA ILE A 185 -8.44 3.46 -0.84
C ILE A 185 -9.88 3.37 -0.32
N ARG A 186 -10.14 3.95 0.84
CA ARG A 186 -11.48 3.96 1.43
C ARG A 186 -12.49 4.66 0.54
N LEU A 187 -12.18 5.87 0.08
CA LEU A 187 -13.07 6.63 -0.79
C LEU A 187 -13.35 5.90 -2.10
N LEU A 188 -12.33 5.31 -2.71
CA LEU A 188 -12.46 4.50 -3.92
C LEU A 188 -13.43 3.33 -3.73
N LEU A 189 -13.29 2.59 -2.64
CA LEU A 189 -14.11 1.40 -2.36
C LEU A 189 -15.54 1.76 -1.99
N GLU A 190 -15.76 2.83 -1.22
CA GLU A 190 -17.09 3.35 -0.90
C GLU A 190 -17.80 3.82 -2.17
N ASP A 191 -17.16 4.62 -3.01
CA ASP A 191 -17.71 5.07 -4.29
C ASP A 191 -18.06 3.89 -5.21
N PHE A 192 -17.16 2.91 -5.35
CA PHE A 192 -17.38 1.70 -6.13
C PHE A 192 -18.62 0.94 -5.65
N THR A 193 -18.75 0.74 -4.35
CA THR A 193 -19.84 -0.05 -3.76
C THR A 193 -21.21 0.57 -4.05
N PHE A 194 -21.33 1.89 -3.91
CA PHE A 194 -22.62 2.58 -4.12
C PHE A 194 -22.94 2.79 -5.60
N LYS A 195 -21.93 2.92 -6.46
CA LYS A 195 -22.13 2.99 -7.92
C LYS A 195 -22.49 1.63 -8.54
N PHE A 196 -21.91 0.53 -8.00
CA PHE A 196 -22.00 -0.80 -8.59
C PHE A 196 -22.38 -1.89 -7.56
N PRO A 197 -23.55 -1.83 -6.93
CA PRO A 197 -23.94 -2.68 -5.79
C PRO A 197 -24.02 -4.18 -6.12
N LEU A 198 -24.15 -4.54 -7.40
CA LEU A 198 -24.23 -5.94 -7.85
C LEU A 198 -22.88 -6.49 -8.36
N SER A 199 -21.80 -5.71 -8.28
CA SER A 199 -20.48 -6.15 -8.72
C SER A 199 -19.89 -7.22 -7.78
N LYS A 200 -18.95 -8.02 -8.32
CA LYS A 200 -18.17 -8.95 -7.50
C LYS A 200 -17.32 -8.17 -6.49
N LYS A 201 -17.27 -8.70 -5.27
CA LYS A 201 -16.50 -8.09 -4.19
C LYS A 201 -15.00 -8.24 -4.40
N HIS A 202 -14.25 -7.22 -4.00
CA HIS A 202 -12.81 -7.32 -3.81
C HIS A 202 -12.47 -8.13 -2.55
N HIS A 203 -11.19 -8.46 -2.34
CA HIS A 203 -10.73 -9.21 -1.18
C HIS A 203 -9.76 -8.42 -0.33
N ILE A 204 -9.86 -8.51 0.98
CA ILE A 204 -8.87 -7.97 1.91
C ILE A 204 -8.43 -9.04 2.90
N ILE A 205 -7.11 -9.17 3.07
CA ILE A 205 -6.52 -10.10 4.03
C ILE A 205 -6.12 -9.31 5.27
N MET A 206 -6.65 -9.67 6.43
CA MET A 206 -6.40 -8.96 7.69
C MET A 206 -6.35 -9.88 8.91
N PRO A 207 -5.69 -9.45 10.01
CA PRO A 207 -5.72 -10.19 11.26
C PRO A 207 -7.14 -10.36 11.81
N LYS A 208 -7.45 -11.50 12.43
CA LYS A 208 -8.78 -11.81 13.00
C LYS A 208 -9.32 -10.72 13.92
N ASN A 209 -8.46 -10.08 14.70
CA ASN A 209 -8.85 -9.09 15.69
C ASN A 209 -8.60 -7.64 15.23
N ALA A 210 -8.32 -7.42 13.93
CA ALA A 210 -8.08 -6.07 13.40
C ALA A 210 -9.31 -5.16 13.48
N LEU A 211 -10.51 -5.74 13.34
CA LEU A 211 -11.77 -5.02 13.41
C LEU A 211 -12.76 -5.76 14.33
N ASN A 212 -13.58 -4.99 15.04
CA ASN A 212 -14.73 -5.53 15.77
C ASN A 212 -15.76 -6.10 14.76
N ILE A 213 -16.55 -7.10 15.19
CA ILE A 213 -17.53 -7.79 14.32
C ILE A 213 -18.52 -6.82 13.66
N LYS A 214 -19.03 -5.84 14.40
CA LYS A 214 -19.96 -4.83 13.87
C LYS A 214 -19.29 -3.93 12.82
N VAL A 215 -18.01 -3.59 13.03
CA VAL A 215 -17.24 -2.80 12.06
C VAL A 215 -16.95 -3.62 10.80
N LYS A 216 -16.70 -4.93 10.92
CA LYS A 216 -16.54 -5.83 9.77
C LYS A 216 -17.80 -5.87 8.89
N GLU A 217 -18.97 -5.89 9.49
CA GLU A 217 -20.25 -5.83 8.76
C GLU A 217 -20.35 -4.53 7.97
N ILE A 218 -20.08 -3.38 8.60
CA ILE A 218 -20.07 -2.07 7.94
C ILE A 218 -19.10 -2.06 6.77
N VAL A 219 -17.86 -2.53 6.98
CA VAL A 219 -16.84 -2.59 5.92
C VAL A 219 -17.29 -3.47 4.75
N LYS A 220 -17.90 -4.64 5.02
CA LYS A 220 -18.41 -5.52 3.96
C LYS A 220 -19.55 -4.90 3.15
N GLU A 221 -20.39 -4.09 3.80
CA GLU A 221 -21.53 -3.43 3.18
C GLU A 221 -21.14 -2.16 2.42
N THR A 222 -20.23 -1.35 2.99
CA THR A 222 -19.90 -0.04 2.44
C THR A 222 -18.71 -0.05 1.48
N MET A 223 -17.83 -1.07 1.52
CA MET A 223 -16.63 -1.14 0.70
C MET A 223 -16.60 -2.34 -0.25
N SER A 224 -17.68 -3.10 -0.38
CA SER A 224 -17.75 -4.30 -1.24
C SER A 224 -16.57 -5.25 -1.07
N LEU A 225 -16.18 -5.54 0.20
CA LEU A 225 -15.03 -6.36 0.54
C LEU A 225 -15.43 -7.74 1.09
N ASN A 226 -14.76 -8.78 0.62
CA ASN A 226 -14.65 -10.06 1.31
C ASN A 226 -13.45 -10.02 2.24
N ILE A 227 -13.68 -10.19 3.54
CA ILE A 227 -12.63 -10.18 4.55
C ILE A 227 -12.13 -11.61 4.76
N LEU A 228 -10.85 -11.83 4.44
CA LEU A 228 -10.11 -13.08 4.66
C LEU A 228 -9.27 -12.89 5.92
N GLU A 229 -9.60 -13.61 6.97
CA GLU A 229 -8.98 -13.43 8.28
C GLU A 229 -7.91 -14.49 8.54
N TYR A 230 -6.78 -14.06 9.13
CA TYR A 230 -5.71 -14.95 9.57
C TYR A 230 -5.30 -14.65 11.01
N ASP A 231 -4.68 -15.62 11.66
CA ASP A 231 -4.06 -15.45 12.98
C ASP A 231 -2.74 -14.69 12.83
N SER A 232 -2.62 -13.55 13.50
CA SER A 232 -1.44 -12.69 13.46
C SER A 232 -0.35 -13.04 14.49
N SER A 233 -0.50 -14.12 15.23
CA SER A 233 0.55 -14.65 16.10
C SER A 233 1.84 -14.92 15.31
N ASN A 234 2.98 -14.95 16.02
CA ASN A 234 4.29 -15.19 15.43
C ASN A 234 4.63 -14.22 14.27
N ASP A 235 4.47 -12.92 14.53
CA ASP A 235 4.83 -11.86 13.60
C ASP A 235 4.24 -12.03 12.18
N HIS A 236 2.94 -12.37 12.12
CA HIS A 236 2.20 -12.58 10.87
C HIS A 236 2.69 -13.75 10.00
N GLN A 237 3.43 -14.73 10.58
CA GLN A 237 3.99 -15.86 9.82
C GLN A 237 2.92 -16.65 9.04
N LEU A 238 1.70 -16.78 9.60
CA LEU A 238 0.61 -17.47 8.90
C LEU A 238 0.23 -16.79 7.58
N LEU A 239 0.28 -15.46 7.51
CA LEU A 239 0.05 -14.74 6.26
C LEU A 239 1.11 -15.08 5.21
N THR A 240 2.38 -15.05 5.61
CA THR A 240 3.51 -15.39 4.73
C THR A 240 3.39 -16.81 4.19
N ASN A 241 3.11 -17.79 5.07
CA ASN A 241 2.92 -19.19 4.69
C ASN A 241 1.68 -19.40 3.78
N SER A 242 0.59 -18.68 4.06
CA SER A 242 -0.62 -18.76 3.23
C SER A 242 -0.40 -18.19 1.83
N LEU A 243 0.40 -17.13 1.71
CA LEU A 243 0.77 -16.59 0.40
C LEU A 243 1.69 -17.56 -0.36
N ALA A 244 2.63 -18.23 0.30
CA ALA A 244 3.45 -19.28 -0.32
C ALA A 244 2.57 -20.42 -0.89
N ALA A 245 1.61 -20.89 -0.09
CA ALA A 245 0.66 -21.92 -0.55
C ALA A 245 -0.22 -21.43 -1.72
N LEU A 246 -0.64 -20.16 -1.68
CA LEU A 246 -1.42 -19.56 -2.77
C LEU A 246 -0.61 -19.48 -4.07
N VAL A 247 0.68 -19.18 -4.02
CA VAL A 247 1.57 -19.19 -5.19
C VAL A 247 1.51 -20.55 -5.88
N THR A 248 1.71 -21.65 -5.14
CA THR A 248 1.63 -23.01 -5.69
C THR A 248 0.28 -23.32 -6.35
N LEU A 249 -0.83 -22.86 -5.72
CA LEU A 249 -2.17 -23.05 -6.30
C LEU A 249 -2.36 -22.25 -7.60
N VAL A 250 -1.83 -21.03 -7.65
CA VAL A 250 -1.88 -20.18 -8.86
C VAL A 250 -1.07 -20.81 -10.00
N GLU A 251 0.15 -21.28 -9.72
CA GLU A 251 1.02 -21.95 -10.70
C GLU A 251 0.34 -23.20 -11.28
N ASN A 252 -0.18 -24.09 -10.43
CA ASN A 252 -0.91 -25.28 -10.84
C ASN A 252 -2.12 -24.93 -11.73
N LYS A 253 -2.90 -23.91 -11.32
CA LYS A 253 -4.08 -23.49 -12.08
C LYS A 253 -3.72 -22.91 -13.45
N ARG A 254 -2.62 -22.16 -13.54
CA ARG A 254 -2.12 -21.64 -14.82
C ARG A 254 -1.68 -22.75 -15.77
N GLN A 255 -0.98 -23.78 -15.24
CA GLN A 255 -0.61 -24.94 -16.02
C GLN A 255 -1.84 -25.69 -16.55
N ASP A 256 -2.87 -25.89 -15.71
CA ASP A 256 -4.14 -26.49 -16.14
C ASP A 256 -4.77 -25.67 -17.27
N ILE A 257 -4.83 -24.35 -17.14
CA ILE A 257 -5.40 -23.48 -18.18
C ILE A 257 -4.59 -23.57 -19.47
N ALA A 258 -3.26 -23.48 -19.38
CA ALA A 258 -2.38 -23.58 -20.55
C ALA A 258 -2.53 -24.93 -21.28
N ASN A 259 -2.75 -26.03 -20.55
CA ASN A 259 -2.93 -27.37 -21.09
C ASN A 259 -4.33 -27.62 -21.68
N THR A 260 -5.34 -26.86 -21.27
CA THR A 260 -6.75 -27.05 -21.62
C THR A 260 -7.29 -26.05 -22.64
N GLN A 261 -6.65 -24.90 -22.79
CA GLN A 261 -7.03 -23.89 -23.79
C GLN A 261 -6.20 -24.10 -25.06
N SER A 262 -6.88 -24.51 -26.15
CA SER A 262 -6.35 -24.37 -27.51
C SER A 262 -6.54 -22.91 -27.95
N TRP A 263 -5.46 -22.23 -28.20
CA TRP A 263 -5.44 -20.87 -28.78
C TRP A 263 -5.58 -20.93 -30.29
#